data_68d8ac781cb650e24c7d54c8647da2ae
#
_entry.id   68d8ac781cb650e24c7d54c8647da2ae
#
_cell.length_a   1.000
_cell.length_b   1.000
_cell.length_c   1.000
_cell.angle_alpha   90.00
_cell.angle_beta   90.00
_cell.angle_gamma   90.00
#
_symmetry.space_group_name_H-M   'P 1'
#
loop_
_entity.id
_entity.type
_entity.pdbx_description
1 polymer ?
#
loop_
_entity_poly.entity_id
_entity_poly.type
_entity_poly.pdbx_seq_one_letter_code
_entity_poly.pdbx_strand_id
1 'polypeptide(L)'
;MRRLFSILMVLLCLCSCKDKASVFVLEGNVGRLTHDTIYIYGADALYEHIDTVVAADGIFRYTAEVDTVTPLWVLFPNNHREMLFADKGLEVTMQGDTASTGHVRIVGGEQNALLQEFHLQTDSINDTKALAAVADSFIRANPYSEVSIHLLREYFVNLPHPDQTKIKTLIGTMSGNLQDNNYIQQLQRMLNSYKPLTKNSSVGSYSVRDMEGKIVSTSEYKDTYLLITFWASWDKESRQRQRELIALKEKYKKHNFDILSISLDTDREAWLQAVGEDSVTWRQACDFDGWSTGIVERMQITHLPANMLLNPSRRIQAFDIYGEVLDKKIGELTEEKRNDKKEKKTPATIRRMKNVQH
;
A
#
# COMPACT_ATOMS: atom_id res chain seq x y z
N MET A 1 -42.18 69.15 -1.80
CA MET A 1 -41.21 68.24 -1.15
C MET A 1 -41.83 66.86 -0.82
N ARG A 2 -42.55 66.24 -1.72
CA ARG A 2 -43.24 64.97 -1.45
C ARG A 2 -43.12 63.91 -2.61
N ARG A 3 -42.25 64.20 -3.59
CA ARG A 3 -42.05 63.34 -4.76
C ARG A 3 -40.62 62.80 -4.93
N LEU A 4 -39.70 63.07 -3.99
CA LEU A 4 -38.29 62.69 -4.05
C LEU A 4 -37.97 61.47 -3.11
N PHE A 5 -38.99 61.01 -2.33
CA PHE A 5 -38.79 59.91 -1.40
C PHE A 5 -39.21 58.52 -1.92
N SER A 6 -39.82 58.48 -3.12
CA SER A 6 -40.31 57.19 -3.72
C SER A 6 -39.34 56.57 -4.70
N ILE A 7 -38.20 57.18 -5.03
CA ILE A 7 -37.21 56.63 -5.97
C ILE A 7 -36.04 55.94 -5.24
N LEU A 8 -35.88 56.11 -3.93
CA LEU A 8 -34.78 55.55 -3.16
C LEU A 8 -35.10 54.16 -2.54
N MET A 9 -36.28 53.62 -2.78
CA MET A 9 -36.68 52.31 -2.18
C MET A 9 -36.80 51.15 -3.21
N VAL A 10 -36.39 51.39 -4.45
CA VAL A 10 -36.39 50.34 -5.51
C VAL A 10 -34.98 49.80 -5.83
N LEU A 11 -33.94 50.33 -5.20
CA LEU A 11 -32.56 49.98 -5.56
C LEU A 11 -31.84 49.07 -4.54
N LEU A 12 -32.60 48.36 -3.69
CA LEU A 12 -32.03 47.48 -2.64
C LEU A 12 -32.52 46.03 -2.73
N CYS A 13 -32.96 45.59 -3.89
CA CYS A 13 -33.25 44.17 -4.18
C CYS A 13 -32.39 43.66 -5.33
N LEU A 14 -31.10 44.02 -5.35
CA LEU A 14 -30.09 43.16 -6.00
C LEU A 14 -29.66 42.10 -4.97
N CYS A 15 -30.62 41.23 -4.64
CA CYS A 15 -30.30 39.97 -4.00
C CYS A 15 -29.29 39.27 -4.86
N SER A 16 -28.15 39.04 -4.29
CA SER A 16 -27.17 38.01 -4.57
C SER A 16 -27.87 36.78 -5.14
N CYS A 17 -28.08 36.70 -6.44
CA CYS A 17 -28.11 35.47 -7.16
C CYS A 17 -26.68 34.96 -7.14
N LYS A 18 -26.28 34.18 -6.12
CA LYS A 18 -25.23 33.21 -6.30
C LYS A 18 -25.70 32.39 -7.50
N ASP A 19 -24.92 32.39 -8.56
CA ASP A 19 -25.20 31.62 -9.78
C ASP A 19 -25.45 30.18 -9.37
N LYS A 20 -26.71 29.72 -9.39
CA LYS A 20 -27.08 28.29 -9.17
C LYS A 20 -26.38 27.37 -10.16
N ALA A 21 -25.82 27.93 -11.23
CA ALA A 21 -25.09 27.18 -12.28
C ALA A 21 -23.67 26.72 -11.90
N SER A 22 -23.16 27.02 -10.69
CA SER A 22 -21.79 26.72 -10.29
C SER A 22 -21.66 25.67 -9.19
N VAL A 23 -22.77 25.17 -8.64
CA VAL A 23 -22.78 24.25 -7.48
C VAL A 23 -23.09 22.84 -7.95
N PHE A 24 -22.29 21.88 -7.54
CA PHE A 24 -22.57 20.45 -7.68
C PHE A 24 -23.77 20.07 -6.81
N VAL A 25 -24.66 19.23 -7.34
CA VAL A 25 -25.85 18.73 -6.64
C VAL A 25 -25.90 17.20 -6.74
N LEU A 26 -26.04 16.54 -5.59
CA LEU A 26 -26.33 15.12 -5.50
C LEU A 26 -27.72 14.92 -4.88
N GLU A 27 -28.60 14.22 -5.59
CA GLU A 27 -29.90 13.79 -5.08
C GLU A 27 -29.92 12.27 -4.95
N GLY A 28 -30.14 11.77 -3.74
CA GLY A 28 -30.20 10.35 -3.44
C GLY A 28 -31.60 9.87 -3.14
N ASN A 29 -31.93 8.68 -3.65
CA ASN A 29 -33.08 7.87 -3.25
C ASN A 29 -32.59 6.44 -3.06
N VAL A 30 -32.15 6.14 -1.84
CA VAL A 30 -31.45 4.89 -1.52
C VAL A 30 -32.25 4.15 -0.43
N GLY A 31 -32.70 2.95 -0.76
CA GLY A 31 -33.53 2.14 0.13
C GLY A 31 -32.85 1.79 1.45
N ARG A 32 -33.68 1.47 2.45
CA ARG A 32 -33.30 1.09 3.84
C ARG A 32 -32.65 2.18 4.70
N LEU A 33 -32.54 3.39 4.22
CA LEU A 33 -32.16 4.52 5.05
C LEU A 33 -33.46 5.13 5.63
N THR A 34 -33.59 5.11 6.95
CA THR A 34 -34.76 5.70 7.63
C THR A 34 -34.49 7.14 8.05
N HIS A 35 -33.66 7.33 9.08
CA HIS A 35 -33.16 8.63 9.53
C HIS A 35 -31.68 8.47 9.84
N ASP A 36 -30.90 8.33 8.79
CA ASP A 36 -29.51 7.89 8.85
C ASP A 36 -28.55 9.00 8.40
N THR A 37 -27.35 8.99 8.95
CA THR A 37 -26.29 9.91 8.56
C THR A 37 -25.41 9.26 7.49
N ILE A 38 -25.26 9.97 6.38
CA ILE A 38 -24.35 9.63 5.28
C ILE A 38 -23.14 10.54 5.36
N TYR A 39 -21.93 10.02 5.15
CA TYR A 39 -20.71 10.80 5.08
C TYR A 39 -20.26 10.94 3.64
N ILE A 40 -19.91 12.17 3.24
CA ILE A 40 -19.37 12.47 1.90
C ILE A 40 -18.01 13.10 2.08
N TYR A 41 -16.99 12.53 1.43
CA TYR A 41 -15.61 12.99 1.56
C TYR A 41 -14.81 12.77 0.27
N GLY A 42 -13.74 13.54 0.10
CA GLY A 42 -12.87 13.43 -1.06
C GLY A 42 -12.14 12.11 -1.14
N ALA A 43 -11.99 11.58 -2.34
CA ALA A 43 -11.12 10.44 -2.60
C ALA A 43 -9.65 10.87 -2.76
N ASP A 44 -9.40 12.17 -2.93
CA ASP A 44 -8.08 12.80 -3.05
C ASP A 44 -8.05 14.17 -2.34
N ALA A 45 -6.95 14.91 -2.50
CA ALA A 45 -6.74 16.21 -1.89
C ALA A 45 -7.51 17.36 -2.55
N LEU A 46 -8.34 17.10 -3.56
CA LEU A 46 -9.19 18.15 -4.17
C LEU A 46 -10.38 18.51 -3.28
N TYR A 47 -10.76 17.61 -2.38
CA TYR A 47 -11.83 17.82 -1.42
C TYR A 47 -11.38 17.36 -0.03
N GLU A 48 -11.00 18.27 0.84
CA GLU A 48 -10.40 17.98 2.15
C GLU A 48 -11.40 17.92 3.31
N HIS A 49 -12.71 18.03 3.01
CA HIS A 49 -13.77 18.03 4.00
C HIS A 49 -14.41 16.64 4.15
N ILE A 50 -15.01 16.42 5.30
CA ILE A 50 -15.95 15.32 5.54
C ILE A 50 -17.29 15.96 5.88
N ASP A 51 -18.22 15.85 4.96
CA ASP A 51 -19.55 16.38 5.14
C ASP A 51 -20.52 15.28 5.62
N THR A 52 -21.53 15.73 6.33
CA THR A 52 -22.61 14.86 6.80
C THR A 52 -23.93 15.28 6.21
N VAL A 53 -24.68 14.30 5.72
CA VAL A 53 -26.03 14.48 5.19
C VAL A 53 -26.97 13.53 5.88
N VAL A 54 -28.13 14.01 6.34
CA VAL A 54 -29.16 13.14 6.91
C VAL A 54 -30.11 12.72 5.80
N ALA A 55 -30.24 11.41 5.63
CA ALA A 55 -31.29 10.83 4.78
C ALA A 55 -32.57 10.68 5.60
N ALA A 56 -33.71 11.02 5.01
CA ALA A 56 -35.03 10.78 5.56
C ALA A 56 -35.83 9.92 4.59
N ASP A 57 -36.24 8.74 5.03
CA ASP A 57 -36.97 7.75 4.21
C ASP A 57 -36.25 7.44 2.86
N GLY A 58 -34.93 7.31 2.92
CA GLY A 58 -34.10 7.04 1.74
C GLY A 58 -33.72 8.26 0.93
N ILE A 59 -34.32 9.41 1.18
CA ILE A 59 -34.12 10.63 0.37
C ILE A 59 -33.11 11.54 1.04
N PHE A 60 -32.14 12.00 0.27
CA PHE A 60 -31.19 13.01 0.70
C PHE A 60 -30.77 13.92 -0.45
N ARG A 61 -30.30 15.09 -0.09
CA ARG A 61 -29.75 16.08 -1.02
C ARG A 61 -28.47 16.67 -0.45
N TYR A 62 -27.44 16.71 -1.29
CA TYR A 62 -26.15 17.28 -0.96
C TYR A 62 -25.72 18.27 -2.02
N THR A 63 -25.00 19.33 -1.62
CA THR A 63 -24.46 20.33 -2.53
C THR A 63 -23.05 20.67 -2.13
N ALA A 64 -22.14 20.81 -3.11
CA ALA A 64 -20.76 21.22 -2.89
C ALA A 64 -20.30 22.23 -3.95
N GLU A 65 -19.41 23.12 -3.55
CA GLU A 65 -18.70 24.00 -4.50
C GLU A 65 -17.43 23.23 -4.94
N VAL A 66 -17.37 22.86 -6.21
CA VAL A 66 -16.21 22.22 -6.83
C VAL A 66 -15.87 22.94 -8.12
N ASP A 67 -14.60 23.12 -8.39
CA ASP A 67 -14.12 23.86 -9.56
C ASP A 67 -13.77 22.97 -10.75
N THR A 68 -13.55 21.68 -10.51
CA THR A 68 -13.16 20.68 -11.49
C THR A 68 -13.72 19.33 -11.13
N VAL A 69 -13.59 18.35 -12.02
CA VAL A 69 -13.95 16.96 -11.72
C VAL A 69 -13.29 16.51 -10.43
N THR A 70 -14.10 16.19 -9.44
CA THR A 70 -13.67 15.85 -8.07
C THR A 70 -14.24 14.50 -7.67
N PRO A 71 -13.39 13.49 -7.39
CA PRO A 71 -13.85 12.18 -6.96
C PRO A 71 -14.28 12.23 -5.49
N LEU A 72 -15.50 11.81 -5.21
CA LEU A 72 -16.10 11.78 -3.88
C LEU A 72 -16.52 10.36 -3.49
N TRP A 73 -16.28 10.00 -2.24
CA TRP A 73 -16.87 8.83 -1.62
C TRP A 73 -18.15 9.19 -0.89
N VAL A 74 -19.18 8.39 -1.08
CA VAL A 74 -20.42 8.39 -0.29
C VAL A 74 -20.41 7.15 0.58
N LEU A 75 -20.29 7.32 1.90
CA LEU A 75 -20.25 6.25 2.88
C LEU A 75 -21.59 6.16 3.61
N PHE A 76 -22.22 5.00 3.52
CA PHE A 76 -23.47 4.67 4.17
C PHE A 76 -23.28 4.04 5.55
N PRO A 77 -24.29 4.05 6.43
CA PRO A 77 -24.20 3.54 7.81
C PRO A 77 -23.79 2.07 7.93
N ASN A 78 -24.06 1.26 6.93
CA ASN A 78 -23.70 -0.16 6.86
C ASN A 78 -22.25 -0.42 6.35
N ASN A 79 -21.40 0.62 6.30
CA ASN A 79 -20.07 0.64 5.72
C ASN A 79 -20.01 0.39 4.20
N HIS A 80 -21.14 0.35 3.53
CA HIS A 80 -21.16 0.39 2.07
C HIS A 80 -20.70 1.76 1.59
N ARG A 81 -19.86 1.80 0.57
CA ARG A 81 -19.38 3.06 -0.01
C ARG A 81 -19.48 3.05 -1.52
N GLU A 82 -19.87 4.18 -2.08
CA GLU A 82 -19.94 4.40 -3.50
C GLU A 82 -19.07 5.55 -3.94
N MET A 83 -18.39 5.38 -5.06
CA MET A 83 -17.63 6.44 -5.71
C MET A 83 -18.51 7.18 -6.69
N LEU A 84 -18.43 8.52 -6.67
CA LEU A 84 -18.99 9.37 -7.71
C LEU A 84 -18.02 10.50 -8.05
N PHE A 85 -18.24 11.11 -9.20
CA PHE A 85 -17.49 12.27 -9.68
C PHE A 85 -18.42 13.49 -9.69
N ALA A 86 -18.07 14.45 -8.83
CA ALA A 86 -18.68 15.78 -8.83
C ALA A 86 -17.98 16.65 -9.88
N ASP A 87 -18.69 17.60 -10.45
CA ASP A 87 -18.13 18.64 -11.31
C ASP A 87 -18.95 19.93 -11.17
N LYS A 88 -18.38 21.03 -11.59
CA LYS A 88 -18.98 22.35 -11.48
C LYS A 88 -20.35 22.40 -12.18
N GLY A 89 -21.39 22.69 -11.38
CA GLY A 89 -22.77 22.79 -11.88
C GLY A 89 -23.41 21.48 -12.30
N LEU A 90 -22.74 20.34 -12.06
CA LEU A 90 -23.29 19.02 -12.39
C LEU A 90 -24.37 18.61 -11.39
N GLU A 91 -25.47 18.09 -11.90
CA GLU A 91 -26.51 17.42 -11.13
C GLU A 91 -26.40 15.91 -11.29
N VAL A 92 -26.32 15.18 -10.16
CA VAL A 92 -26.18 13.73 -10.12
C VAL A 92 -27.33 13.16 -9.31
N THR A 93 -27.91 12.07 -9.78
CA THR A 93 -28.90 11.26 -9.02
C THR A 93 -28.30 9.90 -8.65
N MET A 94 -28.56 9.47 -7.41
CA MET A 94 -28.15 8.19 -6.87
C MET A 94 -29.37 7.38 -6.46
N GLN A 95 -29.52 6.17 -6.99
CA GLN A 95 -30.69 5.32 -6.77
C GLN A 95 -30.28 3.87 -6.53
N GLY A 96 -30.92 3.21 -5.58
CA GLY A 96 -30.66 1.78 -5.32
C GLY A 96 -30.93 1.37 -3.88
N ASP A 97 -30.29 0.27 -3.49
CA ASP A 97 -30.36 -0.28 -2.14
C ASP A 97 -28.93 -0.69 -1.71
N THR A 98 -28.45 -0.14 -0.60
CA THR A 98 -27.10 -0.42 -0.06
C THR A 98 -26.93 -1.85 0.47
N ALA A 99 -28.01 -2.61 0.63
CA ALA A 99 -27.95 -4.01 1.03
C ALA A 99 -27.82 -4.98 -0.16
N SER A 100 -27.95 -4.49 -1.40
CA SER A 100 -27.67 -5.30 -2.59
C SER A 100 -26.14 -5.54 -2.69
N THR A 101 -25.77 -6.64 -3.29
CA THR A 101 -24.35 -6.96 -3.55
C THR A 101 -23.79 -6.19 -4.76
N GLY A 102 -24.62 -5.40 -5.45
CA GLY A 102 -24.26 -4.57 -6.59
C GLY A 102 -24.07 -3.10 -6.20
N HIS A 103 -23.57 -2.33 -7.13
CA HIS A 103 -23.41 -0.90 -6.98
C HIS A 103 -24.74 -0.13 -7.04
N VAL A 104 -24.81 0.98 -6.31
CA VAL A 104 -25.91 1.93 -6.44
C VAL A 104 -25.84 2.57 -7.83
N ARG A 105 -26.98 2.73 -8.48
CA ARG A 105 -27.05 3.40 -9.79
C ARG A 105 -26.82 4.90 -9.64
N ILE A 106 -25.80 5.42 -10.32
CA ILE A 106 -25.44 6.83 -10.32
C ILE A 106 -25.65 7.37 -11.75
N VAL A 107 -26.42 8.45 -11.88
CA VAL A 107 -26.75 9.06 -13.18
C VAL A 107 -26.43 10.55 -13.12
N GLY A 108 -25.73 11.04 -14.12
CA GLY A 108 -25.30 12.43 -14.29
C GLY A 108 -23.78 12.54 -14.48
N GLY A 109 -23.38 13.19 -15.56
CA GLY A 109 -21.99 13.41 -15.93
C GLY A 109 -21.29 12.24 -16.62
N GLU A 110 -20.31 12.58 -17.44
CA GLU A 110 -19.56 11.62 -18.26
C GLU A 110 -18.76 10.62 -17.40
N GLN A 111 -18.07 11.10 -16.37
CA GLN A 111 -17.23 10.25 -15.53
C GLN A 111 -18.06 9.24 -14.75
N ASN A 112 -19.23 9.64 -14.24
CA ASN A 112 -20.15 8.73 -13.58
C ASN A 112 -20.72 7.67 -14.55
N ALA A 113 -21.02 8.06 -15.79
CA ALA A 113 -21.48 7.11 -16.81
C ALA A 113 -20.39 6.07 -17.15
N LEU A 114 -19.13 6.50 -17.30
CA LEU A 114 -18.00 5.63 -17.54
C LEU A 114 -17.75 4.65 -16.38
N LEU A 115 -17.85 5.12 -15.13
CA LEU A 115 -17.73 4.26 -13.95
C LEU A 115 -18.85 3.22 -13.87
N GLN A 116 -20.09 3.63 -14.17
CA GLN A 116 -21.23 2.71 -14.21
C GLN A 116 -21.07 1.66 -15.32
N GLU A 117 -20.56 2.03 -16.49
CA GLU A 117 -20.25 1.08 -17.55
C GLU A 117 -19.22 0.05 -17.10
N PHE A 118 -18.16 0.48 -16.41
CA PHE A 118 -17.18 -0.43 -15.84
C PHE A 118 -17.80 -1.38 -14.82
N HIS A 119 -18.66 -0.90 -13.92
CA HIS A 119 -19.36 -1.74 -12.94
C HIS A 119 -20.24 -2.78 -13.63
N LEU A 120 -21.03 -2.39 -14.64
CA LEU A 120 -21.87 -3.33 -15.40
C LEU A 120 -21.05 -4.44 -16.08
N GLN A 121 -19.84 -4.16 -16.52
CA GLN A 121 -18.94 -5.16 -17.11
C GLN A 121 -18.32 -6.08 -16.06
N THR A 122 -18.22 -5.65 -14.81
CA THR A 122 -17.48 -6.34 -13.76
C THR A 122 -18.33 -6.98 -12.67
N ASP A 123 -19.63 -6.63 -12.55
CA ASP A 123 -20.53 -7.10 -11.48
C ASP A 123 -20.61 -8.63 -11.34
N SER A 124 -20.41 -9.39 -12.42
CA SER A 124 -20.41 -10.85 -12.39
C SER A 124 -19.03 -11.49 -12.21
N ILE A 125 -17.97 -10.67 -12.12
CA ILE A 125 -16.57 -11.15 -12.05
C ILE A 125 -16.13 -11.21 -10.59
N ASN A 126 -15.84 -12.42 -10.10
CA ASN A 126 -15.32 -12.61 -8.75
C ASN A 126 -13.80 -12.84 -8.70
N ASP A 127 -13.16 -13.05 -9.85
CA ASP A 127 -11.71 -13.25 -9.93
C ASP A 127 -10.98 -11.91 -9.99
N THR A 128 -10.11 -11.66 -9.02
CA THR A 128 -9.34 -10.41 -8.90
C THR A 128 -8.41 -10.14 -10.08
N LYS A 129 -7.87 -11.21 -10.70
CA LYS A 129 -7.01 -11.05 -11.90
C LYS A 129 -7.83 -10.67 -13.12
N ALA A 130 -9.03 -11.25 -13.26
CA ALA A 130 -9.96 -10.89 -14.33
C ALA A 130 -10.44 -9.44 -14.17
N LEU A 131 -10.78 -9.00 -12.94
CA LEU A 131 -11.13 -7.61 -12.65
C LEU A 131 -9.98 -6.65 -13.02
N ALA A 132 -8.75 -6.96 -12.63
CA ALA A 132 -7.58 -6.16 -12.98
C ALA A 132 -7.34 -6.12 -14.51
N ALA A 133 -7.64 -7.18 -15.25
CA ALA A 133 -7.54 -7.19 -16.71
C ALA A 133 -8.56 -6.29 -17.37
N VAL A 134 -9.81 -6.27 -16.88
CA VAL A 134 -10.85 -5.34 -17.36
C VAL A 134 -10.46 -3.89 -17.01
N ALA A 135 -9.96 -3.63 -15.79
CA ALA A 135 -9.49 -2.31 -15.39
C ALA A 135 -8.29 -1.82 -16.24
N ASP A 136 -7.32 -2.70 -16.57
CA ASP A 136 -6.23 -2.38 -17.50
C ASP A 136 -6.75 -1.95 -18.88
N SER A 137 -7.70 -2.73 -19.42
CA SER A 137 -8.29 -2.44 -20.72
C SER A 137 -9.06 -1.12 -20.71
N PHE A 138 -9.81 -0.86 -19.65
CA PHE A 138 -10.54 0.39 -19.46
C PHE A 138 -9.59 1.60 -19.40
N ILE A 139 -8.55 1.55 -18.57
CA ILE A 139 -7.57 2.64 -18.41
C ILE A 139 -6.93 2.99 -19.77
N ARG A 140 -6.58 1.98 -20.57
CA ARG A 140 -6.01 2.20 -21.90
C ARG A 140 -6.99 2.78 -22.91
N ALA A 141 -8.26 2.42 -22.81
CA ALA A 141 -9.33 2.93 -23.68
C ALA A 141 -9.75 4.36 -23.29
N ASN A 142 -9.57 4.76 -22.02
CA ASN A 142 -10.04 6.04 -21.47
C ASN A 142 -8.87 6.86 -20.87
N PRO A 143 -7.86 7.25 -21.70
CA PRO A 143 -6.64 7.88 -21.20
C PRO A 143 -6.83 9.30 -20.65
N TYR A 144 -7.99 9.90 -20.80
CA TYR A 144 -8.36 11.25 -20.33
C TYR A 144 -9.36 11.26 -19.18
N SER A 145 -9.81 10.07 -18.74
CA SER A 145 -10.87 9.95 -17.73
C SER A 145 -10.32 9.87 -16.31
N GLU A 146 -10.89 10.65 -15.39
CA GLU A 146 -10.58 10.56 -13.94
C GLU A 146 -10.93 9.17 -13.36
N VAL A 147 -11.89 8.45 -13.98
CA VAL A 147 -12.16 7.05 -13.64
C VAL A 147 -10.91 6.17 -13.79
N SER A 148 -10.06 6.46 -14.77
CA SER A 148 -8.81 5.72 -14.97
C SER A 148 -7.84 5.88 -13.79
N ILE A 149 -7.81 7.03 -13.12
CA ILE A 149 -7.04 7.24 -11.88
C ILE A 149 -7.64 6.42 -10.73
N HIS A 150 -8.96 6.43 -10.60
CA HIS A 150 -9.65 5.64 -9.59
C HIS A 150 -9.37 4.14 -9.76
N LEU A 151 -9.52 3.61 -10.97
CA LEU A 151 -9.27 2.19 -11.26
C LEU A 151 -7.79 1.81 -11.10
N LEU A 152 -6.86 2.71 -11.47
CA LEU A 152 -5.43 2.51 -11.21
C LEU A 152 -5.18 2.34 -9.71
N ARG A 153 -5.77 3.20 -8.88
CA ARG A 153 -5.63 3.14 -7.42
C ARG A 153 -6.20 1.83 -6.86
N GLU A 154 -7.43 1.48 -7.25
CA GLU A 154 -8.16 0.35 -6.68
C GLU A 154 -7.57 -1.00 -7.09
N TYR A 155 -7.25 -1.18 -8.38
CA TYR A 155 -6.87 -2.48 -8.93
C TYR A 155 -5.36 -2.71 -9.09
N PHE A 156 -4.52 -1.68 -8.89
CA PHE A 156 -3.07 -1.82 -9.10
C PHE A 156 -2.22 -1.23 -7.98
N VAL A 157 -2.63 -0.11 -7.37
CA VAL A 157 -1.80 0.56 -6.34
C VAL A 157 -2.12 0.05 -4.94
N ASN A 158 -3.40 -0.06 -4.57
CA ASN A 158 -3.85 -0.47 -3.24
C ASN A 158 -3.81 -1.99 -3.02
N LEU A 159 -2.94 -2.69 -3.73
CA LEU A 159 -2.72 -4.12 -3.55
C LEU A 159 -1.63 -4.38 -2.50
N PRO A 160 -1.68 -5.53 -1.81
CA PRO A 160 -0.60 -5.94 -0.91
C PRO A 160 0.77 -6.00 -1.59
N HIS A 161 0.80 -6.38 -2.88
CA HIS A 161 2.00 -6.51 -3.70
C HIS A 161 1.81 -5.78 -5.04
N PRO A 162 1.94 -4.44 -5.08
CA PRO A 162 1.71 -3.67 -6.29
C PRO A 162 2.83 -3.89 -7.32
N ASP A 163 2.46 -4.25 -8.55
CA ASP A 163 3.40 -4.32 -9.67
C ASP A 163 3.75 -2.91 -10.17
N GLN A 164 4.87 -2.40 -9.72
CA GLN A 164 5.33 -1.05 -10.04
C GLN A 164 5.59 -0.84 -11.52
N THR A 165 6.04 -1.88 -12.25
CA THR A 165 6.25 -1.82 -13.69
C THR A 165 4.92 -1.65 -14.41
N LYS A 166 3.92 -2.40 -13.98
CA LYS A 166 2.55 -2.30 -14.49
C LYS A 166 1.96 -0.92 -14.24
N ILE A 167 2.08 -0.42 -12.99
CA ILE A 167 1.59 0.92 -12.61
C ILE A 167 2.26 2.01 -13.47
N LYS A 168 3.59 1.99 -13.62
CA LYS A 168 4.31 2.94 -14.51
C LYS A 168 3.80 2.88 -15.95
N THR A 169 3.58 1.67 -16.45
CA THR A 169 3.06 1.47 -17.80
C THR A 169 1.67 2.09 -17.97
N LEU A 170 0.76 1.86 -17.00
CA LEU A 170 -0.59 2.40 -17.03
C LEU A 170 -0.59 3.93 -16.91
N ILE A 171 0.19 4.49 -15.99
CA ILE A 171 0.37 5.95 -15.91
C ILE A 171 0.88 6.52 -17.24
N GLY A 172 1.80 5.82 -17.90
CA GLY A 172 2.32 6.23 -19.22
C GLY A 172 1.27 6.21 -20.34
N THR A 173 0.13 5.56 -20.16
CA THR A 173 -0.98 5.61 -21.13
C THR A 173 -1.92 6.79 -20.90
N MET A 174 -1.92 7.37 -19.69
CA MET A 174 -2.75 8.53 -19.35
C MET A 174 -2.25 9.78 -20.08
N SER A 175 -3.14 10.68 -20.41
CA SER A 175 -2.86 11.86 -21.26
C SER A 175 -3.54 13.11 -20.69
N GLY A 176 -3.11 14.28 -21.19
CA GLY A 176 -3.70 15.56 -20.85
C GLY A 176 -3.59 15.89 -19.36
N ASN A 177 -4.67 16.41 -18.80
CA ASN A 177 -4.72 16.88 -17.41
C ASN A 177 -4.46 15.76 -16.38
N LEU A 178 -4.63 14.48 -16.74
CA LEU A 178 -4.35 13.37 -15.82
C LEU A 178 -2.86 13.28 -15.48
N GLN A 179 -1.96 13.66 -16.38
CA GLN A 179 -0.52 13.71 -16.10
C GLN A 179 -0.17 14.80 -15.09
N ASP A 180 -0.98 15.87 -15.03
CA ASP A 180 -0.81 16.98 -14.10
C ASP A 180 -1.56 16.76 -12.77
N ASN A 181 -2.34 15.69 -12.67
CA ASN A 181 -3.05 15.34 -11.44
C ASN A 181 -2.05 15.11 -10.30
N ASN A 182 -2.26 15.76 -9.15
CA ASN A 182 -1.36 15.72 -8.00
C ASN A 182 -1.07 14.31 -7.51
N TYR A 183 -2.07 13.43 -7.49
CA TYR A 183 -1.90 12.03 -7.09
C TYR A 183 -0.99 11.28 -8.07
N ILE A 184 -1.21 11.44 -9.38
CA ILE A 184 -0.37 10.81 -10.41
C ILE A 184 1.07 11.31 -10.33
N GLN A 185 1.29 12.61 -10.16
CA GLN A 185 2.64 13.17 -9.99
C GLN A 185 3.32 12.65 -8.71
N GLN A 186 2.59 12.57 -7.60
CA GLN A 186 3.12 12.02 -6.36
C GLN A 186 3.49 10.53 -6.51
N LEU A 187 2.60 9.75 -7.13
CA LEU A 187 2.83 8.34 -7.43
C LEU A 187 4.03 8.14 -8.37
N GLN A 188 4.16 8.94 -9.41
CA GLN A 188 5.33 8.92 -10.29
C GLN A 188 6.63 9.24 -9.54
N ARG A 189 6.65 10.27 -8.68
CA ARG A 189 7.82 10.59 -7.85
C ARG A 189 8.20 9.42 -6.95
N MET A 190 7.23 8.82 -6.27
CA MET A 190 7.42 7.65 -5.43
C MET A 190 7.99 6.47 -6.23
N LEU A 191 7.39 6.14 -7.37
CA LEU A 191 7.84 5.05 -8.25
C LEU A 191 9.22 5.30 -8.86
N ASN A 192 9.58 6.54 -9.15
CA ASN A 192 10.90 6.90 -9.70
C ASN A 192 12.00 6.93 -8.63
N SER A 193 11.66 7.24 -7.39
CA SER A 193 12.57 7.13 -6.25
C SER A 193 12.74 5.69 -5.77
N TYR A 194 11.78 4.83 -6.04
CA TYR A 194 11.84 3.43 -5.67
C TYR A 194 12.88 2.68 -6.49
N LYS A 195 13.89 2.19 -5.79
CA LYS A 195 14.87 1.24 -6.35
C LYS A 195 14.58 -0.13 -5.75
N PRO A 196 14.07 -1.08 -6.54
CA PRO A 196 13.82 -2.42 -6.02
C PRO A 196 15.12 -3.01 -5.47
N LEU A 197 15.04 -3.60 -4.30
CA LEU A 197 16.15 -4.34 -3.74
C LEU A 197 16.39 -5.60 -4.60
N THR A 198 17.62 -5.81 -4.97
CA THR A 198 18.08 -6.96 -5.76
C THR A 198 19.21 -7.64 -5.04
N LYS A 199 19.61 -8.83 -5.52
CA LYS A 199 20.85 -9.46 -5.07
C LYS A 199 22.01 -8.46 -5.17
N ASN A 200 22.84 -8.37 -4.14
CA ASN A 200 23.93 -7.43 -3.93
C ASN A 200 23.54 -5.97 -3.62
N SER A 201 22.24 -5.61 -3.57
CA SER A 201 21.82 -4.33 -2.99
C SER A 201 22.28 -4.23 -1.54
N SER A 202 22.71 -3.04 -1.10
CA SER A 202 23.03 -2.78 0.30
C SER A 202 21.79 -2.28 1.03
N VAL A 203 21.47 -2.90 2.16
CA VAL A 203 20.34 -2.49 3.00
C VAL A 203 20.74 -1.53 4.13
N GLY A 204 22.06 -1.27 4.27
CA GLY A 204 22.58 -0.45 5.35
C GLY A 204 22.41 -1.08 6.74
N SER A 205 22.60 -0.27 7.78
CA SER A 205 22.33 -0.68 9.16
C SER A 205 20.95 -0.24 9.59
N TYR A 206 20.27 -1.09 10.35
CA TYR A 206 19.00 -0.82 10.99
C TYR A 206 19.06 -1.20 12.47
N SER A 207 18.35 -0.45 13.30
CA SER A 207 18.28 -0.70 14.75
C SER A 207 16.84 -0.87 15.17
N VAL A 208 16.57 -1.87 16.01
CA VAL A 208 15.25 -2.21 16.54
C VAL A 208 15.41 -2.63 18.01
N ARG A 209 14.34 -2.63 18.81
CA ARG A 209 14.40 -3.06 20.21
C ARG A 209 14.16 -4.57 20.32
N ASP A 210 14.98 -5.22 21.17
CA ASP A 210 14.80 -6.64 21.52
C ASP A 210 13.78 -6.83 22.66
N MET A 211 13.63 -8.08 23.11
CA MET A 211 12.70 -8.47 24.17
C MET A 211 12.96 -7.75 25.50
N GLU A 212 14.21 -7.42 25.81
CA GLU A 212 14.62 -6.67 26.99
C GLU A 212 14.55 -5.15 26.80
N GLY A 213 14.10 -4.68 25.63
CA GLY A 213 14.02 -3.26 25.27
C GLY A 213 15.39 -2.65 24.88
N LYS A 214 16.43 -3.45 24.72
CA LYS A 214 17.74 -3.00 24.26
C LYS A 214 17.73 -2.77 22.76
N ILE A 215 18.46 -1.75 22.32
CA ILE A 215 18.64 -1.49 20.89
C ILE A 215 19.57 -2.55 20.30
N VAL A 216 19.09 -3.25 19.28
CA VAL A 216 19.85 -4.20 18.48
C VAL A 216 20.07 -3.60 17.12
N SER A 217 21.30 -3.50 16.69
CA SER A 217 21.65 -3.04 15.36
C SER A 217 22.12 -4.20 14.48
N THR A 218 21.68 -4.23 13.22
CA THR A 218 22.24 -5.18 12.25
C THR A 218 23.75 -5.02 12.07
N SER A 219 24.33 -3.85 12.46
CA SER A 219 25.78 -3.63 12.46
C SER A 219 26.54 -4.42 13.52
N GLU A 220 25.87 -4.94 14.55
CA GLU A 220 26.47 -5.79 15.58
C GLU A 220 26.92 -7.15 15.03
N TYR A 221 26.30 -7.62 13.97
CA TYR A 221 26.60 -8.90 13.30
C TYR A 221 27.79 -8.80 12.33
N LYS A 222 28.87 -8.13 12.75
CA LYS A 222 30.08 -7.97 11.95
C LYS A 222 30.65 -9.33 11.56
N ASP A 223 31.19 -9.42 10.36
CA ASP A 223 31.79 -10.64 9.80
C ASP A 223 30.88 -11.86 9.70
N THR A 224 29.57 -11.68 9.89
CA THR A 224 28.55 -12.73 9.95
C THR A 224 27.59 -12.64 8.78
N TYR A 225 27.24 -13.76 8.17
CA TYR A 225 26.07 -13.87 7.32
C TYR A 225 24.86 -13.79 8.22
N LEU A 226 23.97 -12.85 7.97
CA LEU A 226 22.80 -12.58 8.81
C LEU A 226 21.53 -12.93 8.05
N LEU A 227 20.76 -13.86 8.57
CA LEU A 227 19.39 -14.08 8.13
C LEU A 227 18.47 -13.16 8.95
N ILE A 228 17.86 -12.19 8.29
CA ILE A 228 16.77 -11.41 8.90
C ILE A 228 15.46 -12.08 8.50
N THR A 229 14.63 -12.43 9.47
CA THR A 229 13.29 -12.99 9.23
C THR A 229 12.23 -12.00 9.72
N PHE A 230 11.14 -11.93 8.98
CA PHE A 230 9.96 -11.14 9.33
C PHE A 230 8.81 -12.08 9.60
N TRP A 231 8.12 -11.87 10.72
CA TRP A 231 7.10 -12.76 11.22
C TRP A 231 6.09 -12.04 12.10
N ALA A 232 5.04 -12.74 12.54
CA ALA A 232 4.13 -12.24 13.56
C ALA A 232 3.53 -13.40 14.37
N SER A 233 3.12 -13.13 15.61
CA SER A 233 2.51 -14.12 16.50
C SER A 233 1.18 -14.66 15.97
N TRP A 234 0.43 -13.84 15.25
CA TRP A 234 -0.86 -14.14 14.65
C TRP A 234 -0.75 -14.88 13.30
N ASP A 235 0.45 -14.94 12.69
CA ASP A 235 0.67 -15.62 11.41
C ASP A 235 1.24 -17.02 11.62
N LYS A 236 0.40 -18.04 11.41
CA LYS A 236 0.73 -19.45 11.59
C LYS A 236 1.92 -19.90 10.74
N GLU A 237 2.00 -19.45 9.50
CA GLU A 237 3.07 -19.86 8.59
C GLU A 237 4.40 -19.28 9.05
N SER A 238 4.46 -18.00 9.42
CA SER A 238 5.65 -17.38 10.00
C SER A 238 6.17 -18.14 11.21
N ARG A 239 5.28 -18.50 12.14
CA ARG A 239 5.64 -19.27 13.34
C ARG A 239 6.20 -20.66 12.99
N GLN A 240 5.61 -21.32 11.99
CA GLN A 240 6.16 -22.60 11.52
C GLN A 240 7.58 -22.41 10.95
N ARG A 241 7.81 -21.38 10.12
CA ARG A 241 9.15 -21.06 9.58
C ARG A 241 10.17 -20.77 10.68
N GLN A 242 9.76 -20.04 11.74
CA GLN A 242 10.65 -19.81 12.90
C GLN A 242 11.09 -21.13 13.54
N ARG A 243 10.19 -22.08 13.76
CA ARG A 243 10.54 -23.41 14.33
C ARG A 243 11.48 -24.22 13.45
N GLU A 244 11.29 -24.17 12.12
CA GLU A 244 12.18 -24.84 11.15
C GLU A 244 13.63 -24.30 11.23
N LEU A 245 13.81 -23.03 11.57
CA LEU A 245 15.14 -22.42 11.71
C LEU A 245 15.92 -22.91 12.94
N ILE A 246 15.29 -23.54 13.94
CA ILE A 246 15.97 -24.04 15.13
C ILE A 246 17.06 -25.07 14.74
N ALA A 247 16.69 -26.05 13.91
CA ALA A 247 17.63 -27.07 13.43
C ALA A 247 18.75 -26.43 12.57
N LEU A 248 18.41 -25.46 11.75
CA LEU A 248 19.35 -24.74 10.90
C LEU A 248 20.37 -23.94 11.76
N LYS A 249 19.89 -23.23 12.77
CA LYS A 249 20.74 -22.45 13.69
C LYS A 249 21.72 -23.35 14.43
N GLU A 250 21.29 -24.52 14.90
CA GLU A 250 22.15 -25.49 15.55
C GLU A 250 23.21 -26.07 14.58
N LYS A 251 22.81 -26.40 13.35
CA LYS A 251 23.70 -26.90 12.29
C LYS A 251 24.85 -25.93 12.02
N TYR A 252 24.55 -24.63 11.95
CA TYR A 252 25.52 -23.60 11.60
C TYR A 252 26.11 -22.83 12.79
N LYS A 253 25.90 -23.29 14.03
CA LYS A 253 26.40 -22.61 15.26
C LYS A 253 27.91 -22.37 15.31
N LYS A 254 28.71 -23.17 14.60
CA LYS A 254 30.17 -23.02 14.48
C LYS A 254 30.61 -22.23 13.25
N HIS A 255 29.68 -21.71 12.48
CA HIS A 255 29.93 -20.94 11.29
C HIS A 255 29.64 -19.46 11.53
N ASN A 256 30.16 -18.61 10.66
CA ASN A 256 29.87 -17.17 10.73
C ASN A 256 28.44 -16.88 10.19
N PHE A 257 27.45 -17.44 10.88
CA PHE A 257 26.04 -17.29 10.54
C PHE A 257 25.22 -17.00 11.79
N ASP A 258 24.27 -16.08 11.68
CA ASP A 258 23.32 -15.76 12.72
C ASP A 258 21.94 -15.39 12.18
N ILE A 259 20.96 -15.32 13.06
CA ILE A 259 19.58 -15.01 12.76
C ILE A 259 19.15 -13.82 13.63
N LEU A 260 18.42 -12.88 13.05
CA LEU A 260 17.67 -11.83 13.73
C LEU A 260 16.24 -11.91 13.27
N SER A 261 15.29 -12.15 14.15
CA SER A 261 13.88 -12.14 13.82
C SER A 261 13.25 -10.84 14.24
N ILE A 262 12.50 -10.24 13.31
CA ILE A 262 11.77 -8.99 13.50
C ILE A 262 10.30 -9.29 13.38
N SER A 263 9.58 -9.02 14.46
CA SER A 263 8.14 -9.21 14.50
C SER A 263 7.40 -7.97 14.04
N LEU A 264 6.29 -8.19 13.34
CA LEU A 264 5.30 -7.17 12.97
C LEU A 264 4.08 -7.21 13.90
N ASP A 265 4.28 -7.63 15.14
CA ASP A 265 3.23 -7.58 16.16
C ASP A 265 3.00 -6.13 16.62
N THR A 266 1.77 -5.85 17.01
CA THR A 266 1.37 -4.60 17.69
C THR A 266 1.04 -4.85 19.16
N ASP A 267 0.95 -6.13 19.56
CA ASP A 267 0.68 -6.57 20.94
C ASP A 267 1.92 -7.25 21.52
N ARG A 268 2.46 -6.66 22.59
CA ARG A 268 3.66 -7.14 23.26
C ARG A 268 3.45 -8.49 23.96
N GLU A 269 2.30 -8.71 24.57
CA GLU A 269 2.03 -9.93 25.33
C GLU A 269 1.88 -11.13 24.38
N ALA A 270 1.12 -10.97 23.30
CA ALA A 270 0.97 -11.99 22.26
C ALA A 270 2.31 -12.35 21.62
N TRP A 271 3.16 -11.36 21.34
CA TRP A 271 4.51 -11.58 20.82
C TRP A 271 5.38 -12.39 21.77
N LEU A 272 5.47 -11.98 23.06
CA LEU A 272 6.29 -12.67 24.06
C LEU A 272 5.82 -14.11 24.30
N GLN A 273 4.49 -14.31 24.34
CA GLN A 273 3.91 -15.65 24.45
C GLN A 273 4.32 -16.53 23.27
N ALA A 274 4.19 -16.04 22.04
CA ALA A 274 4.55 -16.81 20.84
C ALA A 274 6.05 -17.15 20.79
N VAL A 275 6.94 -16.22 21.16
CA VAL A 275 8.40 -16.48 21.26
C VAL A 275 8.69 -17.59 22.27
N GLY A 276 8.02 -17.56 23.44
CA GLY A 276 8.17 -18.59 24.47
C GLY A 276 7.68 -19.98 24.00
N GLU A 277 6.51 -20.03 23.39
CA GLU A 277 5.92 -21.26 22.86
C GLU A 277 6.78 -21.89 21.76
N ASP A 278 7.31 -21.09 20.84
CA ASP A 278 8.11 -21.57 19.71
C ASP A 278 9.56 -21.90 20.09
N SER A 279 9.98 -21.61 21.33
CA SER A 279 11.29 -21.95 21.91
C SER A 279 12.48 -21.48 21.05
N VAL A 280 12.38 -20.36 20.39
CA VAL A 280 13.45 -19.78 19.58
C VAL A 280 14.54 -19.15 20.46
N THR A 281 15.80 -19.40 20.12
CA THR A 281 16.95 -19.07 20.97
C THR A 281 17.81 -17.90 20.47
N TRP A 282 17.57 -17.43 19.24
CA TRP A 282 18.25 -16.26 18.69
C TRP A 282 17.48 -15.00 19.00
N ARG A 283 18.09 -13.86 18.70
CA ARG A 283 17.56 -12.55 19.05
C ARG A 283 16.26 -12.24 18.33
N GLN A 284 15.25 -11.88 19.10
CA GLN A 284 13.92 -11.46 18.65
C GLN A 284 13.76 -9.97 18.90
N ALA A 285 13.20 -9.25 17.96
CA ALA A 285 13.01 -7.81 18.05
C ALA A 285 11.63 -7.39 17.53
N CYS A 286 11.07 -6.33 18.12
CA CYS A 286 9.78 -5.76 17.73
C CYS A 286 9.72 -4.29 18.18
N ASP A 287 9.22 -3.40 17.36
CA ASP A 287 8.93 -2.00 17.72
C ASP A 287 7.45 -1.73 17.98
N PHE A 288 6.59 -2.74 17.73
CA PHE A 288 5.14 -2.72 17.90
C PHE A 288 4.39 -1.77 16.94
N ASP A 289 5.03 -1.32 15.88
CA ASP A 289 4.43 -0.48 14.85
C ASP A 289 3.80 -1.30 13.70
N GLY A 290 3.86 -2.63 13.78
CA GLY A 290 3.29 -3.55 12.78
C GLY A 290 3.87 -3.31 11.39
N TRP A 291 3.00 -3.17 10.39
CA TRP A 291 3.40 -2.86 9.02
C TRP A 291 3.95 -1.43 8.83
N SER A 292 3.76 -0.53 9.79
CA SER A 292 4.26 0.85 9.75
C SER A 292 5.71 0.98 10.21
N THR A 293 6.33 -0.10 10.68
CA THR A 293 7.74 -0.08 11.10
C THR A 293 8.66 0.30 9.95
N GLY A 294 9.61 1.20 10.21
CA GLY A 294 10.55 1.70 9.20
C GLY A 294 11.42 0.62 8.55
N ILE A 295 11.57 -0.56 9.17
CA ILE A 295 12.33 -1.66 8.57
C ILE A 295 11.56 -2.35 7.45
N VAL A 296 10.22 -2.42 7.54
CA VAL A 296 9.35 -2.96 6.48
C VAL A 296 9.54 -2.15 5.20
N GLU A 297 9.47 -0.82 5.30
CA GLU A 297 9.71 0.08 4.17
C GLU A 297 11.14 -0.08 3.61
N ARG A 298 12.15 -0.01 4.48
CA ARG A 298 13.56 -0.11 4.09
C ARG A 298 13.91 -1.44 3.42
N MET A 299 13.39 -2.55 3.93
CA MET A 299 13.63 -3.91 3.43
C MET A 299 12.62 -4.32 2.35
N GLN A 300 11.67 -3.43 2.03
CA GLN A 300 10.61 -3.64 1.04
C GLN A 300 9.81 -4.92 1.31
N ILE A 301 9.48 -5.16 2.58
CA ILE A 301 8.71 -6.32 3.01
C ILE A 301 7.23 -6.06 2.72
N THR A 302 6.60 -6.98 2.03
CA THR A 302 5.21 -6.83 1.54
C THR A 302 4.31 -7.98 1.98
N HIS A 303 4.87 -9.03 2.60
CA HIS A 303 4.14 -10.23 3.05
C HIS A 303 4.84 -10.88 4.24
N LEU A 304 4.13 -11.78 4.91
CA LEU A 304 4.66 -12.71 5.90
C LEU A 304 4.33 -14.15 5.48
N PRO A 305 5.20 -15.10 5.81
CA PRO A 305 6.57 -14.92 6.26
C PRO A 305 7.47 -14.34 5.18
N ALA A 306 8.48 -13.55 5.56
CA ALA A 306 9.51 -13.06 4.65
C ALA A 306 10.90 -13.24 5.27
N ASN A 307 11.93 -13.37 4.43
CA ASN A 307 13.31 -13.36 4.93
C ASN A 307 14.29 -12.73 3.94
N MET A 308 15.43 -12.31 4.48
CA MET A 308 16.52 -11.74 3.71
C MET A 308 17.86 -12.23 4.26
N LEU A 309 18.64 -12.92 3.44
CA LEU A 309 19.98 -13.34 3.77
C LEU A 309 21.01 -12.30 3.35
N LEU A 310 21.77 -11.77 4.31
CA LEU A 310 22.78 -10.74 4.10
C LEU A 310 24.19 -11.30 4.28
N ASN A 311 25.12 -10.81 3.47
CA ASN A 311 26.55 -11.06 3.70
C ASN A 311 27.12 -10.13 4.79
N PRO A 312 28.38 -10.33 5.24
CA PRO A 312 29.03 -9.48 6.25
C PRO A 312 29.09 -7.99 5.90
N SER A 313 29.01 -7.61 4.63
CA SER A 313 28.96 -6.22 4.16
C SER A 313 27.52 -5.69 4.02
N ARG A 314 26.51 -6.37 4.59
CA ARG A 314 25.09 -6.00 4.50
C ARG A 314 24.55 -5.92 3.09
N ARG A 315 25.06 -6.78 2.21
CA ARG A 315 24.53 -6.93 0.85
C ARG A 315 23.70 -8.20 0.78
N ILE A 316 22.57 -8.09 0.12
CA ILE A 316 21.61 -9.16 -0.06
C ILE A 316 22.20 -10.31 -0.87
N GLN A 317 22.07 -11.51 -0.36
CA GLN A 317 22.46 -12.75 -1.04
C GLN A 317 21.24 -13.52 -1.58
N ALA A 318 20.12 -13.45 -0.87
CA ALA A 318 18.86 -14.06 -1.27
C ALA A 318 17.69 -13.44 -0.51
N PHE A 319 16.48 -13.62 -1.05
CA PHE A 319 15.20 -13.28 -0.45
C PHE A 319 14.32 -14.53 -0.39
N ASP A 320 13.44 -14.59 0.59
CA ASP A 320 12.32 -15.55 0.68
C ASP A 320 12.68 -16.99 0.33
N ILE A 321 13.85 -17.41 0.78
CA ILE A 321 14.32 -18.80 0.63
C ILE A 321 14.17 -19.55 1.95
N TYR A 322 13.65 -20.77 1.89
CA TYR A 322 13.30 -21.60 3.04
C TYR A 322 13.80 -23.04 2.87
N GLY A 323 13.78 -23.82 3.96
CA GLY A 323 14.08 -25.24 3.95
C GLY A 323 15.43 -25.58 3.33
N GLU A 324 15.47 -26.56 2.44
CA GLU A 324 16.69 -27.05 1.80
C GLU A 324 17.41 -26.00 0.94
N VAL A 325 16.63 -25.07 0.32
CA VAL A 325 17.21 -24.01 -0.51
C VAL A 325 18.01 -23.03 0.36
N LEU A 326 17.48 -22.66 1.52
CA LEU A 326 18.16 -21.81 2.48
C LEU A 326 19.39 -22.52 3.07
N ASP A 327 19.24 -23.77 3.47
CA ASP A 327 20.33 -24.59 4.02
C ASP A 327 21.50 -24.69 3.03
N LYS A 328 21.24 -25.08 1.79
CA LYS A 328 22.24 -25.12 0.73
C LYS A 328 22.93 -23.78 0.54
N LYS A 329 22.15 -22.69 0.51
CA LYS A 329 22.70 -21.32 0.29
C LYS A 329 23.63 -20.90 1.41
N ILE A 330 23.28 -21.16 2.68
CA ILE A 330 24.15 -20.84 3.83
C ILE A 330 25.42 -21.68 3.77
N GLY A 331 25.31 -23.00 3.44
CA GLY A 331 26.46 -23.88 3.29
C GLY A 331 27.47 -23.36 2.27
N GLU A 332 27.03 -23.04 1.05
CA GLU A 332 27.87 -22.47 0.00
C GLU A 332 28.64 -21.22 0.49
N LEU A 333 27.93 -20.26 1.04
CA LEU A 333 28.50 -18.98 1.47
C LEU A 333 29.48 -19.09 2.65
N THR A 334 29.22 -20.00 3.57
CA THR A 334 30.08 -20.18 4.75
C THR A 334 31.34 -20.99 4.45
N GLU A 335 31.28 -21.94 3.49
CA GLU A 335 32.42 -22.71 3.01
C GLU A 335 33.37 -21.90 2.14
N GLU A 336 32.87 -21.07 1.21
CA GLU A 336 33.68 -20.14 0.41
C GLU A 336 34.54 -19.25 1.31
N LYS A 337 33.94 -18.62 2.31
CA LYS A 337 34.67 -17.75 3.28
C LYS A 337 35.75 -18.52 4.07
N ARG A 338 35.55 -19.80 4.32
CA ARG A 338 36.53 -20.65 5.01
C ARG A 338 37.73 -20.96 4.14
N ASN A 339 37.52 -21.17 2.85
CA ASN A 339 38.60 -21.42 1.88
C ASN A 339 39.43 -20.16 1.63
N ASP A 340 38.81 -19.00 1.45
CA ASP A 340 39.48 -17.70 1.32
C ASP A 340 40.37 -17.35 2.54
N LYS A 341 39.90 -17.67 3.75
CA LYS A 341 40.71 -17.47 4.97
C LYS A 341 41.91 -18.43 5.06
N LYS A 342 41.76 -19.67 4.55
CA LYS A 342 42.86 -20.63 4.49
C LYS A 342 43.93 -20.20 3.46
N GLU A 343 43.52 -19.75 2.27
CA GLU A 343 44.45 -19.28 1.25
C GLU A 343 45.21 -18.02 1.68
N LYS A 344 44.56 -17.08 2.36
CA LYS A 344 45.24 -15.86 2.89
C LYS A 344 46.20 -16.14 4.03
N LYS A 345 46.06 -17.26 4.76
CA LYS A 345 46.96 -17.67 5.85
C LYS A 345 48.15 -18.53 5.34
N THR A 346 48.16 -18.96 4.09
CA THR A 346 49.27 -19.71 3.52
C THR A 346 50.42 -18.78 3.22
N PRO A 347 51.64 -18.95 3.81
CA PRO A 347 52.77 -18.08 3.57
C PRO A 347 53.14 -17.94 2.08
N ALA A 348 53.54 -16.76 1.67
CA ALA A 348 53.85 -16.44 0.28
C ALA A 348 54.88 -17.40 -0.40
N THR A 349 55.73 -17.99 0.42
CA THR A 349 56.74 -18.98 0.00
C THR A 349 56.13 -20.26 -0.53
N ILE A 350 55.02 -20.73 0.01
CA ILE A 350 54.31 -21.95 -0.45
C ILE A 350 53.45 -21.67 -1.70
N ARG A 351 52.97 -20.44 -1.87
CA ARG A 351 52.22 -20.01 -3.05
C ARG A 351 53.10 -20.05 -4.35
N ARG A 352 54.39 -19.71 -4.22
CA ARG A 352 55.35 -19.74 -5.37
C ARG A 352 55.69 -21.18 -5.85
N MET A 353 55.69 -22.15 -4.95
CA MET A 353 55.97 -23.54 -5.34
C MET A 353 54.82 -24.27 -6.07
N LYS A 354 53.55 -23.86 -5.84
CA LYS A 354 52.42 -24.45 -6.57
C LYS A 354 52.25 -23.93 -8.00
N ASN A 355 52.79 -22.76 -8.33
CA ASN A 355 52.72 -22.17 -9.68
C ASN A 355 53.90 -22.53 -10.60
N VAL A 356 54.82 -23.41 -10.16
CA VAL A 356 55.98 -23.85 -10.95
C VAL A 356 55.81 -25.29 -11.45
N GLN A 357 54.68 -25.96 -11.10
CA GLN A 357 54.36 -27.33 -11.55
C GLN A 357 53.19 -27.41 -12.52
N HIS A 358 53.00 -26.39 -13.34
CA HIS A 358 52.11 -26.50 -14.54
C HIS A 358 52.81 -25.95 -15.77
#